data_da7f1589a72707d15f3a86a1c4459081
#
_entry.id   da7f1589a72707d15f3a86a1c4459081
#
_cell.length_a   1.000
_cell.length_b   1.000
_cell.length_c   1.000
_cell.angle_alpha   90.00
_cell.angle_beta   90.00
_cell.angle_gamma   90.00
#
_symmetry.space_group_name_H-M   'P 1'
#
loop_
_entity.id
_entity.type
_entity.pdbx_description
1 polymer ?
#
loop_
_entity_poly.entity_id
_entity_poly.type
_entity_poly.pdbx_seq_one_letter_code
_entity_poly.pdbx_strand_id
1 'polypeptide(L)'
;MYKTEMCFLLGMAPWAPVREVDADAVVALARRLLVLNADRPEQSTTGELARDKQHWVYERGGKPCRRCGTRVIRAVQGNGIYARHTYYCPRCQPGPHPPQATPRLPTP
;
A
#
# COMPACT_ATOMS: atom_id res chain seq x y z
N MET A 1 -6.24 4.05 -2.94
CA MET A 1 -4.85 4.48 -2.88
C MET A 1 -4.35 4.68 -1.45
N TYR A 2 -5.06 5.44 -0.64
CA TYR A 2 -4.57 5.70 0.71
C TYR A 2 -4.41 4.46 1.58
N LYS A 3 -5.35 3.52 1.52
CA LYS A 3 -5.20 2.30 2.32
C LYS A 3 -3.91 1.57 1.96
N THR A 4 -3.65 1.41 0.68
CA THR A 4 -2.47 0.71 0.20
C THR A 4 -1.19 1.40 0.69
N GLU A 5 -1.13 2.72 0.55
CA GLU A 5 0.06 3.45 0.94
C GLU A 5 0.22 3.50 2.46
N MET A 6 -0.86 3.62 3.20
CA MET A 6 -0.79 3.63 4.65
C MET A 6 -0.33 2.30 5.21
N CYS A 7 -0.78 1.19 4.64
CA CYS A 7 -0.31 -0.12 5.07
C CYS A 7 1.21 -0.23 4.89
N PHE A 8 1.73 0.27 3.77
CA PHE A 8 3.16 0.26 3.54
C PHE A 8 3.89 1.10 4.59
N LEU A 9 3.41 2.32 4.81
CA LEU A 9 4.09 3.22 5.74
C LEU A 9 4.05 2.71 7.19
N LEU A 10 3.00 1.99 7.55
CA LEU A 10 2.90 1.41 8.88
C LEU A 10 3.57 0.05 8.98
N GLY A 11 4.07 -0.47 7.87
CA GLY A 11 4.75 -1.76 7.87
C GLY A 11 3.84 -2.95 8.11
N MET A 12 2.55 -2.83 7.78
CA MET A 12 1.63 -3.93 8.02
C MET A 12 1.08 -4.48 6.72
N ALA A 13 0.83 -5.78 6.69
CA ALA A 13 0.27 -6.43 5.53
C ALA A 13 -1.16 -5.95 5.31
N PRO A 14 -1.60 -5.80 4.05
CA PRO A 14 -2.98 -5.36 3.78
C PRO A 14 -4.04 -6.30 4.32
N TRP A 15 -3.70 -7.54 4.59
CA TRP A 15 -4.65 -8.53 5.11
C TRP A 15 -4.56 -8.71 6.62
N ALA A 16 -3.81 -7.86 7.32
CA ALA A 16 -3.70 -7.95 8.76
C ALA A 16 -5.07 -7.71 9.42
N PRO A 17 -5.44 -8.49 10.43
CA PRO A 17 -6.73 -8.29 11.10
C PRO A 17 -6.82 -6.92 11.76
N VAL A 18 -8.00 -6.34 11.75
CA VAL A 18 -8.21 -5.02 12.34
C VAL A 18 -7.75 -4.97 13.81
N ARG A 19 -7.95 -6.05 14.55
CA ARG A 19 -7.59 -6.05 15.96
C ARG A 19 -6.08 -5.95 16.21
N GLU A 20 -5.29 -6.15 15.17
CA GLU A 20 -3.84 -6.04 15.30
C GLU A 20 -3.34 -4.67 14.85
N VAL A 21 -4.25 -3.77 14.50
CA VAL A 21 -3.88 -2.47 13.98
C VAL A 21 -3.84 -1.45 15.11
N ASP A 22 -2.78 -0.65 15.14
CA ASP A 22 -2.69 0.45 16.10
C ASP A 22 -3.55 1.60 15.58
N ALA A 23 -4.73 1.75 16.12
CA ALA A 23 -5.69 2.74 15.64
C ALA A 23 -5.15 4.17 15.74
N ASP A 24 -4.41 4.46 16.80
CA ASP A 24 -3.86 5.82 16.96
C ASP A 24 -2.83 6.11 15.89
N ALA A 25 -1.99 5.13 15.55
CA ALA A 25 -1.01 5.31 14.50
C ALA A 25 -1.67 5.51 13.14
N VAL A 26 -2.76 4.77 12.88
CA VAL A 26 -3.50 4.91 11.64
C VAL A 26 -4.09 6.30 11.52
N VAL A 27 -4.73 6.79 12.58
CA VAL A 27 -5.36 8.12 12.56
C VAL A 27 -4.30 9.20 12.38
N ALA A 28 -3.19 9.09 13.08
CA ALA A 28 -2.12 10.09 12.97
C ALA A 28 -1.54 10.14 11.56
N LEU A 29 -1.32 8.97 10.96
CA LEU A 29 -0.80 8.91 9.61
C LEU A 29 -1.80 9.43 8.60
N ALA A 30 -3.07 9.04 8.73
CA ALA A 30 -4.11 9.50 7.82
C ALA A 30 -4.20 11.03 7.85
N ARG A 31 -4.17 11.61 9.05
CA ARG A 31 -4.23 13.06 9.19
C ARG A 31 -3.03 13.72 8.52
N ARG A 32 -1.84 13.17 8.72
CA ARG A 32 -0.65 13.76 8.13
C ARG A 32 -0.70 13.73 6.62
N LEU A 33 -1.17 12.63 6.04
CA LEU A 33 -1.25 12.52 4.59
C LEU A 33 -2.32 13.45 4.01
N LEU A 34 -3.44 13.59 4.69
CA LEU A 34 -4.49 14.48 4.22
C LEU A 34 -4.04 15.93 4.28
N VAL A 35 -3.33 16.32 5.32
CA VAL A 35 -2.80 17.67 5.41
C VAL A 35 -1.76 17.92 4.32
N LEU A 36 -0.91 16.92 4.06
CA LEU A 36 0.11 17.06 3.03
C LEU A 36 -0.51 17.32 1.66
N ASN A 37 -1.67 16.75 1.39
CA ASN A 37 -2.30 16.85 0.07
C ASN A 37 -3.46 17.84 0.00
N ALA A 38 -3.72 18.58 1.08
CA ALA A 38 -4.92 19.40 1.18
C ALA A 38 -5.07 20.41 0.06
N ASP A 39 -3.98 21.04 -0.33
CA ASP A 39 -4.04 22.09 -1.35
C ASP A 39 -3.48 21.66 -2.69
N ARG A 40 -3.43 20.38 -2.97
CA ARG A 40 -2.80 19.89 -4.19
C ARG A 40 -3.75 19.08 -5.03
N PRO A 41 -3.78 19.31 -6.34
CA PRO A 41 -4.58 18.46 -7.21
C PRO A 41 -3.99 17.06 -7.32
N GLU A 42 -2.66 16.93 -7.28
CA GLU A 42 -2.03 15.62 -7.30
C GLU A 42 -1.83 15.13 -5.89
N GLN A 43 -2.14 13.87 -5.65
CA GLN A 43 -2.01 13.27 -4.33
C GLN A 43 -0.70 12.54 -4.21
N SER A 44 0.06 12.83 -3.17
CA SER A 44 1.36 12.21 -2.98
C SER A 44 1.51 11.73 -1.54
N THR A 45 2.11 10.56 -1.37
CA THR A 45 2.40 10.04 -0.04
C THR A 45 3.90 10.06 0.22
N THR A 46 4.71 10.37 -0.78
CA THR A 46 6.16 10.46 -0.63
C THR A 46 6.62 11.89 -0.39
N GLY A 47 5.74 12.86 -0.65
CA GLY A 47 6.12 14.26 -0.60
C GLY A 47 6.61 14.79 -1.93
N GLU A 48 6.80 13.92 -2.92
CA GLU A 48 7.26 14.35 -4.23
C GLU A 48 6.10 14.43 -5.20
N LEU A 49 6.15 15.38 -6.09
CA LEU A 49 5.05 15.58 -7.04
C LEU A 49 5.34 15.03 -8.43
N ALA A 50 6.56 14.58 -8.70
CA ALA A 50 6.85 13.99 -10.00
C ALA A 50 5.96 12.78 -10.19
N ARG A 51 5.40 12.65 -11.38
CA ARG A 51 4.38 11.65 -11.63
C ARG A 51 4.76 10.24 -11.19
N ASP A 52 5.97 9.81 -11.43
CA ASP A 52 6.37 8.46 -11.12
C ASP A 52 6.96 8.32 -9.71
N LYS A 53 6.91 9.38 -8.91
CA LYS A 53 7.50 9.38 -7.57
C LYS A 53 6.50 9.73 -6.47
N GLN A 54 5.21 9.78 -6.80
CA GLN A 54 4.21 10.21 -5.84
C GLN A 54 3.83 9.16 -4.80
N HIS A 55 4.05 7.88 -5.09
CA HIS A 55 3.60 6.82 -4.21
C HIS A 55 4.73 5.86 -3.87
N TRP A 56 4.58 5.20 -2.73
CA TRP A 56 5.56 4.20 -2.28
C TRP A 56 5.35 2.86 -2.96
N VAL A 57 4.15 2.35 -2.98
CA VAL A 57 3.83 1.04 -3.59
C VAL A 57 2.67 1.10 -4.57
N TYR A 58 1.79 2.06 -4.45
CA TYR A 58 0.59 2.11 -5.27
C TYR A 58 0.93 2.22 -6.76
N GLU A 59 0.38 1.32 -7.54
CA GLU A 59 0.64 1.22 -8.98
C GLU A 59 2.10 0.95 -9.31
N ARG A 60 2.83 0.36 -8.39
CA ARG A 60 4.21 0.02 -8.63
C ARG A 60 4.45 -1.49 -8.64
N GLY A 61 3.43 -2.28 -8.97
CA GLY A 61 3.57 -3.72 -9.04
C GLY A 61 4.72 -4.12 -9.96
N GLY A 62 5.57 -5.03 -9.51
CA GLY A 62 6.71 -5.47 -10.27
C GLY A 62 7.93 -4.56 -10.19
N LYS A 63 7.80 -3.38 -9.61
CA LYS A 63 8.92 -2.46 -9.47
C LYS A 63 9.59 -2.63 -8.11
N PRO A 64 10.83 -2.21 -7.99
CA PRO A 64 11.52 -2.37 -6.70
C PRO A 64 10.93 -1.45 -5.64
N CYS A 65 10.79 -1.97 -4.42
CA CYS A 65 10.32 -1.20 -3.29
C CYS A 65 11.28 -0.03 -3.06
N ARG A 66 10.74 1.15 -2.87
CA ARG A 66 11.58 2.34 -2.67
C ARG A 66 12.36 2.29 -1.37
N ARG A 67 11.95 1.44 -0.43
CA ARG A 67 12.64 1.35 0.85
C ARG A 67 13.66 0.23 0.91
N CYS A 68 13.33 -0.95 0.39
CA CYS A 68 14.21 -2.11 0.54
C CYS A 68 14.62 -2.76 -0.77
N GLY A 69 14.05 -2.34 -1.89
CA GLY A 69 14.40 -2.89 -3.19
C GLY A 69 13.71 -4.18 -3.58
N THR A 70 12.96 -4.79 -2.66
CA THR A 70 12.24 -6.02 -2.97
C THR A 70 11.10 -5.70 -3.94
N ARG A 71 10.80 -6.62 -4.83
CA ARG A 71 9.75 -6.38 -5.83
C ARG A 71 8.40 -6.18 -5.15
N VAL A 72 7.71 -5.10 -5.50
CA VAL A 72 6.37 -4.84 -5.01
C VAL A 72 5.40 -5.79 -5.68
N ILE A 73 4.46 -6.33 -4.92
CA ILE A 73 3.48 -7.29 -5.42
C ILE A 73 2.13 -6.61 -5.60
N ARG A 74 1.47 -6.90 -6.73
CA ARG A 74 0.10 -6.46 -6.96
C ARG A 74 -0.79 -7.68 -6.74
N ALA A 75 -1.84 -7.51 -5.96
CA ALA A 75 -2.78 -8.59 -5.68
C ALA A 75 -4.19 -8.02 -5.69
N VAL A 76 -5.18 -8.90 -5.68
CA VAL A 76 -6.58 -8.49 -5.61
C VAL A 76 -7.08 -8.72 -4.19
N GLN A 77 -7.71 -7.70 -3.62
CA GLN A 77 -8.31 -7.80 -2.29
C GLN A 77 -9.80 -7.52 -2.41
N GLY A 78 -10.63 -8.32 -1.77
CA GLY A 78 -12.07 -8.19 -1.85
C GLY A 78 -12.66 -9.09 -2.92
N ASN A 79 -13.97 -9.07 -3.03
CA ASN A 79 -14.70 -9.93 -3.95
C ASN A 79 -15.70 -9.16 -4.80
N GLY A 80 -15.94 -9.65 -6.00
CA GLY A 80 -16.98 -9.11 -6.87
C GLY A 80 -16.80 -7.64 -7.15
N ILE A 81 -17.85 -6.87 -6.97
CA ILE A 81 -17.79 -5.45 -7.27
C ILE A 81 -16.90 -4.69 -6.27
N TYR A 82 -16.56 -5.32 -5.16
CA TYR A 82 -15.70 -4.68 -4.18
C TYR A 82 -14.22 -5.06 -4.35
N ALA A 83 -13.91 -5.86 -5.34
CA ALA A 83 -12.53 -6.25 -5.56
C ALA A 83 -11.70 -5.05 -5.98
N ARG A 84 -10.52 -4.92 -5.41
CA ARG A 84 -9.60 -3.83 -5.73
C ARG A 84 -8.20 -4.36 -5.80
N HIS A 85 -7.39 -3.75 -6.63
CA HIS A 85 -5.98 -4.08 -6.64
C HIS A 85 -5.34 -3.48 -5.39
N THR A 86 -4.48 -4.24 -4.76
CA THR A 86 -3.69 -3.72 -3.66
C THR A 86 -2.22 -4.00 -3.96
N TYR A 87 -1.34 -3.17 -3.44
CA TYR A 87 0.08 -3.28 -3.71
C TYR A 87 0.81 -3.31 -2.38
N TYR A 88 1.80 -4.17 -2.25
CA TYR A 88 2.54 -4.25 -1.00
C TYR A 88 3.96 -4.76 -1.23
N CYS A 89 4.85 -4.47 -0.29
CA CYS A 89 6.18 -5.01 -0.29
C CYS A 89 6.21 -6.16 0.70
N PRO A 90 6.44 -7.39 0.26
CA PRO A 90 6.38 -8.53 1.18
C PRO A 90 7.44 -8.47 2.27
N ARG A 91 8.52 -7.75 2.05
CA ARG A 91 9.57 -7.64 3.07
C ARG A 91 9.27 -6.55 4.09
N CYS A 92 8.83 -5.37 3.62
CA CYS A 92 8.53 -4.28 4.54
C CYS A 92 7.20 -4.46 5.26
N GLN A 93 6.32 -5.29 4.71
CA GLN A 93 4.99 -5.50 5.25
C GLN A 93 4.77 -6.99 5.51
N PRO A 94 5.50 -7.58 6.46
CA PRO A 94 5.33 -8.99 6.76
C PRO A 94 3.97 -9.23 7.39
N GLY A 95 3.44 -10.41 7.22
CA GLY A 95 2.17 -10.77 7.83
C GLY A 95 1.33 -11.63 6.91
N PRO A 96 0.02 -11.65 7.12
CA PRO A 96 -0.84 -12.50 6.32
C PRO A 96 -0.75 -12.20 4.83
N HIS A 97 -0.72 -13.25 4.04
CA HIS A 97 -0.70 -13.12 2.60
C HIS A 97 -2.09 -13.45 2.07
N PRO A 98 -2.37 -13.08 0.82
CA PRO A 98 -3.67 -13.38 0.24
C PRO A 98 -3.90 -14.88 0.27
N PRO A 99 -5.08 -15.28 0.58
CA PRO A 99 -5.40 -16.70 0.62
C PRO A 99 -5.04 -17.41 -0.66
N GLN A 100 -5.30 -16.83 -1.70
CA GLN A 100 -5.07 -17.48 -2.89
C GLN A 100 -3.77 -17.13 -3.35
N ALA A 101 -3.12 -16.73 -2.66
CA ALA A 101 -1.87 -16.26 -2.98
C ALA A 101 -1.50 -16.89 -4.16
N THR A 102 -1.90 -17.21 -4.61
CA THR A 102 -1.70 -17.71 -5.53
C THR A 102 -0.88 -17.54 -6.38
N PRO A 103 -0.39 -18.15 -6.49
CA PRO A 103 0.67 -18.29 -7.23
C PRO A 103 0.44 -17.96 -8.59
N ARG A 104 -0.53 -18.17 -8.88
CA ARG A 104 -0.74 -17.92 -10.09
C ARG A 104 -0.79 -16.64 -10.46
N LEU A 105 -0.58 -15.97 -9.63
CA LEU A 105 -0.72 -14.70 -9.91
C LEU A 105 0.32 -14.42 -10.74
N PRO A 106 0.17 -14.21 -11.68
CA PRO A 106 1.11 -13.90 -12.57
C PRO A 106 1.83 -12.88 -12.29
N THR A 107 2.20 -12.78 -12.15
CA THR A 107 2.86 -11.92 -11.99
C THR A 107 2.99 -11.07 -12.70
N PRO A 108 2.97 -10.48 -12.57
CA PRO A 108 3.15 -9.38 -13.04
C PRO A 108 3.95 -9.07 -13.70
#